data_f3c841f9700c81cd58f0f1615f4937b1
#
_entry.id   f3c841f9700c81cd58f0f1615f4937b1
#
_cell.length_a   1.000
_cell.length_b   1.000
_cell.length_c   1.000
_cell.angle_alpha   90.00
_cell.angle_beta   90.00
_cell.angle_gamma   90.00
#
_symmetry.space_group_name_H-M   'P 1'
#
loop_
_entity.id
_entity.type
_entity.pdbx_description
1 polymer ?
#
loop_
_entity_poly.entity_id
_entity_poly.type
_entity_poly.pdbx_seq_one_letter_code
_entity_poly.pdbx_strand_id
1 'polypeptide(L)'
;MTRGYQGKSGHQGTGSRRRGSKRGKSAGRQDARPREPKATPEPQELDAELGLPIHLIEAVRCQYGEEATRIETGWTCNRRVTLRANTLLASAEQVAGDLDAAGIAFTRVPWYEDAFVLSDGARERDLWDLDLYKQGNIYLQSLSSMLPPLALSPRAGADILDMCAAPGGKTSQMAALAPGGDGVRAARVTACEVSKPRAEKLEHNLAKLGAKNVQVMRTDASKLDDWFSFDQILLDAPCTGSGTVHVQDDHAARYLTPALASGVERSQRALIDKALRVLKPGGALVYSTLSLIHI
;
A
#
# COMPACT_ATOMS: atom_id res chain seq x y z
N MET A 1 -5.77 -67.95 -10.14
CA MET A 1 -5.14 -68.40 -11.40
C MET A 1 -4.07 -67.33 -11.72
N THR A 2 -2.92 -67.52 -11.30
CA THR A 2 -1.72 -68.25 -11.80
C THR A 2 -1.06 -67.61 -12.99
N ARG A 3 0.19 -67.25 -12.71
CA ARG A 3 1.48 -67.24 -13.42
C ARG A 3 1.88 -65.83 -13.95
N GLY A 4 2.99 -65.21 -13.63
CA GLY A 4 4.31 -65.74 -13.24
C GLY A 4 5.19 -66.02 -14.49
N TYR A 5 6.14 -65.08 -14.79
CA TYR A 5 7.41 -65.55 -15.35
C TYR A 5 8.52 -64.51 -15.17
N GLN A 6 9.63 -65.01 -14.60
CA GLN A 6 10.96 -64.41 -14.52
C GLN A 6 11.75 -64.64 -15.78
N GLY A 7 12.78 -63.87 -16.05
CA GLY A 7 13.79 -64.20 -17.04
C GLY A 7 14.91 -63.20 -17.18
N LYS A 8 16.03 -63.56 -16.71
CA LYS A 8 17.40 -63.02 -16.56
C LYS A 8 18.16 -62.75 -17.87
N SER A 9 19.24 -62.05 -17.64
CA SER A 9 20.62 -62.04 -18.26
C SER A 9 20.82 -60.91 -19.28
N GLY A 10 21.76 -59.92 -19.15
CA GLY A 10 23.15 -60.11 -18.82
C GLY A 10 24.01 -60.09 -20.14
N HIS A 11 24.58 -58.92 -20.48
CA HIS A 11 25.84 -58.98 -21.25
C HIS A 11 26.61 -57.64 -21.05
N GLN A 12 27.91 -57.83 -20.69
CA GLN A 12 28.93 -56.82 -20.62
C GLN A 12 29.46 -56.50 -22.03
N GLY A 13 29.78 -55.24 -22.30
CA GLY A 13 30.47 -54.81 -23.52
C GLY A 13 31.28 -53.58 -23.25
N THR A 14 32.57 -53.80 -23.16
CA THR A 14 33.67 -52.83 -23.01
C THR A 14 33.85 -52.01 -24.28
N GLY A 15 34.19 -50.69 -24.14
CA GLY A 15 34.94 -50.10 -25.21
C GLY A 15 34.82 -48.59 -25.40
N SER A 16 35.94 -47.95 -25.11
CA SER A 16 36.52 -46.79 -25.82
C SER A 16 36.14 -45.38 -25.43
N ARG A 17 37.12 -44.75 -24.76
CA ARG A 17 37.25 -43.32 -24.52
C ARG A 17 37.28 -42.52 -25.84
N ARG A 18 36.41 -41.50 -25.95
CA ARG A 18 36.73 -40.30 -26.76
C ARG A 18 36.49 -39.06 -25.91
N ARG A 19 37.59 -38.32 -25.66
CA ARG A 19 37.59 -36.98 -25.09
C ARG A 19 36.94 -36.02 -26.08
N GLY A 20 35.79 -35.44 -25.72
CA GLY A 20 35.17 -34.32 -26.39
C GLY A 20 35.25 -33.10 -25.50
N SER A 21 36.13 -32.19 -25.85
CA SER A 21 36.28 -30.86 -25.27
C SER A 21 34.98 -30.07 -25.40
N LYS A 22 34.21 -29.88 -24.29
CA LYS A 22 33.13 -28.90 -24.23
C LYS A 22 33.70 -27.58 -23.72
N ARG A 23 33.95 -26.64 -24.65
CA ARG A 23 34.13 -25.22 -24.34
C ARG A 23 32.86 -24.74 -23.62
N GLY A 24 32.96 -24.52 -22.31
CA GLY A 24 31.97 -23.81 -21.54
C GLY A 24 31.92 -22.34 -21.95
N LYS A 25 30.81 -21.89 -22.49
CA LYS A 25 30.51 -20.46 -22.61
C LYS A 25 30.23 -19.98 -21.17
N SER A 26 31.17 -19.22 -20.61
CA SER A 26 30.94 -18.44 -19.41
C SER A 26 29.88 -17.38 -19.70
N ALA A 27 28.67 -17.57 -19.17
CA ALA A 27 27.72 -16.51 -19.10
C ALA A 27 28.29 -15.41 -18.19
N GLY A 28 28.55 -14.24 -18.75
CA GLY A 28 29.06 -13.10 -18.02
C GLY A 28 28.16 -12.77 -16.84
N ARG A 29 28.70 -12.86 -15.64
CA ARG A 29 28.17 -12.17 -14.47
C ARG A 29 28.19 -10.68 -14.82
N GLN A 30 27.03 -10.08 -15.06
CA GLN A 30 26.91 -8.63 -15.05
C GLN A 30 27.26 -8.20 -13.62
N ASP A 31 28.38 -7.53 -13.48
CA ASP A 31 28.81 -6.87 -12.26
C ASP A 31 27.70 -5.90 -11.83
N ALA A 32 26.98 -6.30 -10.80
CA ALA A 32 26.11 -5.38 -10.07
C ALA A 32 27.05 -4.33 -9.45
N ARG A 33 27.10 -3.14 -10.03
CA ARG A 33 27.80 -2.00 -9.42
C ARG A 33 27.33 -1.89 -7.96
N PRO A 34 28.26 -1.74 -7.02
CA PRO A 34 27.91 -1.48 -5.63
C PRO A 34 26.95 -0.27 -5.60
N ARG A 35 25.80 -0.41 -4.95
CA ARG A 35 24.95 0.76 -4.68
C ARG A 35 25.78 1.70 -3.83
N GLU A 36 26.07 2.88 -4.35
CA GLU A 36 26.66 3.95 -3.56
C GLU A 36 25.81 4.11 -2.27
N PRO A 37 26.45 4.22 -1.10
CA PRO A 37 25.73 4.49 0.12
C PRO A 37 24.93 5.79 -0.09
N LYS A 38 23.62 5.74 0.16
CA LYS A 38 22.79 6.96 0.12
C LYS A 38 23.45 7.98 1.05
N ALA A 39 23.85 9.10 0.50
CA ALA A 39 24.42 10.19 1.26
C ALA A 39 23.51 10.49 2.46
N THR A 40 24.10 10.59 3.65
CA THR A 40 23.37 11.03 4.83
C THR A 40 22.85 12.43 4.53
N PRO A 41 21.54 12.70 4.72
CA PRO A 41 21.01 14.03 4.47
C PRO A 41 21.80 15.07 5.26
N GLU A 42 22.05 16.22 4.66
CA GLU A 42 22.65 17.34 5.39
C GLU A 42 21.78 17.72 6.60
N PRO A 43 22.38 18.15 7.71
CA PRO A 43 21.63 18.62 8.86
C PRO A 43 20.66 19.74 8.44
N GLN A 44 19.39 19.59 8.77
CA GLN A 44 18.37 20.60 8.50
C GLN A 44 18.27 21.54 9.69
N GLU A 45 17.94 22.80 9.41
CA GLU A 45 17.59 23.76 10.46
C GLU A 45 16.19 23.43 11.00
N LEU A 46 16.12 23.23 12.30
CA LEU A 46 14.88 22.83 12.99
C LEU A 46 14.36 24.00 13.83
N ASP A 47 13.04 24.12 13.87
CA ASP A 47 12.37 25.00 14.82
C ASP A 47 12.61 24.54 16.25
N ALA A 48 12.94 25.47 17.15
CA ALA A 48 13.35 25.16 18.52
C ALA A 48 12.21 24.60 19.38
N GLU A 49 10.95 24.94 19.09
CA GLU A 49 9.77 24.53 19.84
C GLU A 49 9.17 23.23 19.28
N LEU A 50 8.98 23.18 17.97
CA LEU A 50 8.32 22.04 17.32
C LEU A 50 9.28 20.89 17.00
N GLY A 51 10.59 21.16 16.88
CA GLY A 51 11.57 20.16 16.46
C GLY A 51 11.38 19.69 15.02
N LEU A 52 10.69 20.47 14.20
CA LEU A 52 10.40 20.17 12.79
C LEU A 52 11.23 21.07 11.87
N PRO A 53 11.49 20.67 10.61
CA PRO A 53 12.23 21.47 9.66
C PRO A 53 11.57 22.84 9.42
N ILE A 54 12.34 23.92 9.54
CA ILE A 54 11.83 25.30 9.39
C ILE A 54 11.16 25.49 8.02
N HIS A 55 11.76 24.97 6.95
CA HIS A 55 11.18 25.09 5.60
C HIS A 55 9.79 24.43 5.47
N LEU A 56 9.49 23.37 6.25
CA LEU A 56 8.15 22.76 6.29
C LEU A 56 7.16 23.73 6.94
N ILE A 57 7.52 24.33 8.06
CA ILE A 57 6.68 25.26 8.80
C ILE A 57 6.39 26.50 7.94
N GLU A 58 7.43 27.08 7.34
CA GLU A 58 7.30 28.22 6.44
C GLU A 58 6.42 27.92 5.24
N ALA A 59 6.59 26.75 4.61
CA ALA A 59 5.76 26.34 3.49
C ALA A 59 4.29 26.18 3.89
N VAL A 60 4.01 25.60 5.05
CA VAL A 60 2.65 25.46 5.58
C VAL A 60 2.04 26.84 5.87
N ARG A 61 2.79 27.75 6.52
CA ARG A 61 2.33 29.12 6.79
C ARG A 61 2.07 29.91 5.52
N CYS A 62 2.96 29.78 4.52
CA CYS A 62 2.79 30.44 3.24
C CYS A 62 1.55 29.92 2.49
N GLN A 63 1.32 28.62 2.50
CA GLN A 63 0.24 27.98 1.73
C GLN A 63 -1.12 28.11 2.39
N TYR A 64 -1.21 28.02 3.70
CA TYR A 64 -2.48 27.93 4.44
C TYR A 64 -2.85 29.20 5.21
N GLY A 65 -1.95 30.18 5.30
CA GLY A 65 -2.22 31.46 5.97
C GLY A 65 -2.72 31.26 7.41
N GLU A 66 -3.90 31.80 7.70
CA GLU A 66 -4.50 31.72 9.05
C GLU A 66 -4.80 30.28 9.50
N GLU A 67 -5.05 29.34 8.59
CA GLU A 67 -5.30 27.94 8.92
C GLU A 67 -4.02 27.19 9.33
N ALA A 68 -2.83 27.75 9.07
CA ALA A 68 -1.55 27.14 9.43
C ALA A 68 -1.48 26.81 10.93
N THR A 69 -1.98 27.69 11.81
CA THR A 69 -2.01 27.49 13.26
C THR A 69 -2.78 26.24 13.66
N ARG A 70 -3.87 25.90 12.94
CA ARG A 70 -4.62 24.65 13.19
C ARG A 70 -3.82 23.43 12.80
N ILE A 71 -3.05 23.51 11.70
CA ILE A 71 -2.19 22.43 11.25
C ILE A 71 -1.05 22.22 12.25
N GLU A 72 -0.39 23.28 12.70
CA GLU A 72 0.68 23.26 13.70
C GLU A 72 0.17 22.66 15.03
N THR A 73 -1.01 23.06 15.49
CA THR A 73 -1.68 22.44 16.63
C THR A 73 -1.94 20.95 16.41
N GLY A 74 -2.32 20.55 15.19
CA GLY A 74 -2.50 19.14 14.83
C GLY A 74 -1.24 18.29 14.96
N TRP A 75 -0.05 18.88 14.81
CA TRP A 75 1.22 18.18 15.01
C TRP A 75 1.51 17.85 16.49
N THR A 76 0.87 18.54 17.42
CA THR A 76 1.01 18.28 18.86
C THR A 76 -0.03 17.31 19.42
N CYS A 77 -1.08 17.01 18.64
CA CYS A 77 -2.18 16.17 19.09
C CYS A 77 -1.83 14.67 19.08
N ASN A 78 -2.20 13.97 20.15
CA ASN A 78 -2.17 12.52 20.16
C ASN A 78 -3.19 11.97 19.18
N ARG A 79 -2.74 11.07 18.28
CA ARG A 79 -3.62 10.42 17.31
C ARG A 79 -4.32 9.24 17.97
N ARG A 80 -5.65 9.22 17.87
CA ARG A 80 -6.44 8.07 18.26
C ARG A 80 -6.22 6.91 17.30
N VAL A 81 -6.29 5.70 17.81
CA VAL A 81 -6.32 4.50 16.98
C VAL A 81 -7.64 4.46 16.22
N THR A 82 -7.54 4.24 14.92
CA THR A 82 -8.70 4.10 14.04
C THR A 82 -8.60 2.80 13.25
N LEU A 83 -9.74 2.20 12.99
CA LEU A 83 -9.83 0.96 12.23
C LEU A 83 -11.06 0.97 11.31
N ARG A 84 -11.03 0.09 10.35
CA ARG A 84 -12.14 -0.19 9.44
C ARG A 84 -12.55 -1.65 9.58
N ALA A 85 -13.87 -1.90 9.67
CA ALA A 85 -14.41 -3.23 9.47
C ALA A 85 -14.08 -3.71 8.05
N ASN A 86 -13.71 -4.96 7.93
CA ASN A 86 -13.45 -5.59 6.63
C ASN A 86 -14.71 -6.32 6.17
N THR A 87 -15.54 -5.63 5.43
CA THR A 87 -16.86 -6.13 4.99
C THR A 87 -16.80 -7.31 4.01
N LEU A 88 -15.59 -7.73 3.59
CA LEU A 88 -15.38 -9.03 2.93
C LEU A 88 -15.52 -10.22 3.89
N LEU A 89 -15.35 -10.02 5.20
CA LEU A 89 -15.29 -11.08 6.21
C LEU A 89 -16.28 -10.90 7.35
N ALA A 90 -16.56 -9.66 7.79
CA ALA A 90 -17.41 -9.35 8.92
C ALA A 90 -18.13 -8.02 8.72
N SER A 91 -19.40 -7.91 9.14
CA SER A 91 -20.12 -6.65 9.10
C SER A 91 -19.61 -5.66 10.16
N ALA A 92 -19.91 -4.39 9.98
CA ALA A 92 -19.57 -3.35 10.95
C ALA A 92 -20.25 -3.60 12.33
N GLU A 93 -21.44 -4.18 12.34
CA GLU A 93 -22.18 -4.55 13.56
C GLU A 93 -21.50 -5.70 14.28
N GLN A 94 -21.02 -6.72 13.56
CA GLN A 94 -20.24 -7.82 14.16
C GLN A 94 -18.95 -7.29 14.80
N VAL A 95 -18.22 -6.42 14.07
CA VAL A 95 -17.01 -5.79 14.60
C VAL A 95 -17.31 -4.95 15.84
N ALA A 96 -18.41 -4.19 15.85
CA ALA A 96 -18.84 -3.42 17.02
C ALA A 96 -19.10 -4.33 18.23
N GLY A 97 -19.86 -5.42 18.04
CA GLY A 97 -20.13 -6.39 19.09
C GLY A 97 -18.87 -7.07 19.64
N ASP A 98 -17.90 -7.40 18.76
CA ASP A 98 -16.63 -8.01 19.16
C ASP A 98 -15.73 -7.03 19.95
N LEU A 99 -15.74 -5.74 19.58
CA LEU A 99 -15.02 -4.68 20.31
C LEU A 99 -15.64 -4.47 21.69
N ASP A 100 -16.99 -4.40 21.79
CA ASP A 100 -17.71 -4.27 23.07
C ASP A 100 -17.43 -5.48 23.97
N ALA A 101 -17.47 -6.70 23.43
CA ALA A 101 -17.17 -7.92 24.15
C ALA A 101 -15.72 -7.96 24.66
N ALA A 102 -14.79 -7.34 23.94
CA ALA A 102 -13.40 -7.17 24.34
C ALA A 102 -13.18 -6.01 25.32
N GLY A 103 -14.21 -5.24 25.66
CA GLY A 103 -14.12 -4.07 26.55
C GLY A 103 -13.41 -2.87 25.90
N ILE A 104 -13.37 -2.80 24.58
CA ILE A 104 -12.72 -1.72 23.83
C ILE A 104 -13.75 -0.68 23.44
N ALA A 105 -13.74 0.46 24.11
CA ALA A 105 -14.65 1.55 23.84
C ALA A 105 -14.28 2.27 22.51
N PHE A 106 -15.31 2.59 21.73
CA PHE A 106 -15.15 3.22 20.42
C PHE A 106 -16.29 4.20 20.12
N THR A 107 -16.12 4.99 19.06
CA THR A 107 -17.18 5.77 18.41
C THR A 107 -17.22 5.44 16.92
N ARG A 108 -18.44 5.47 16.35
CA ARG A 108 -18.64 5.30 14.90
C ARG A 108 -18.35 6.62 14.18
N VAL A 109 -17.90 6.50 12.95
CA VAL A 109 -17.60 7.66 12.10
C VAL A 109 -18.84 8.01 11.26
N PRO A 110 -19.43 9.23 11.39
CA PRO A 110 -20.73 9.53 10.77
C PRO A 110 -20.75 9.43 9.23
N TRP A 111 -19.63 9.62 8.57
CA TRP A 111 -19.51 9.60 7.10
C TRP A 111 -19.06 8.25 6.53
N TYR A 112 -18.73 7.27 7.38
CA TYR A 112 -18.36 5.92 6.95
C TYR A 112 -18.69 4.91 8.05
N GLU A 113 -19.77 4.15 7.85
CA GLU A 113 -20.30 3.20 8.83
C GLU A 113 -19.34 2.09 9.25
N ASP A 114 -18.41 1.70 8.34
CA ASP A 114 -17.41 0.69 8.63
C ASP A 114 -16.22 1.23 9.46
N ALA A 115 -16.12 2.53 9.68
CA ALA A 115 -15.01 3.16 10.38
C ALA A 115 -15.28 3.36 11.88
N PHE A 116 -14.24 3.10 12.67
CA PHE A 116 -14.26 3.18 14.12
C PHE A 116 -13.10 4.03 14.63
N VAL A 117 -13.34 4.85 15.63
CA VAL A 117 -12.34 5.59 16.39
C VAL A 117 -12.32 5.04 17.79
N LEU A 118 -11.21 4.48 18.23
CA LEU A 118 -11.10 3.97 19.59
C LEU A 118 -10.98 5.12 20.60
N SER A 119 -11.43 4.88 21.83
CA SER A 119 -11.35 5.85 22.90
C SER A 119 -9.91 6.18 23.27
N ASP A 120 -9.72 7.32 23.96
CA ASP A 120 -8.42 7.77 24.40
C ASP A 120 -7.73 6.72 25.28
N GLY A 121 -6.43 6.53 25.04
CA GLY A 121 -5.61 5.56 25.74
C GLY A 121 -5.53 4.17 25.07
N ALA A 122 -6.44 3.85 24.15
CA ALA A 122 -6.31 2.62 23.36
C ALA A 122 -5.09 2.66 22.44
N ARG A 123 -4.42 1.55 22.29
CA ARG A 123 -3.22 1.41 21.45
C ARG A 123 -3.44 0.30 20.43
N GLU A 124 -2.79 0.38 19.28
CA GLU A 124 -2.89 -0.65 18.24
C GLU A 124 -2.57 -2.05 18.78
N ARG A 125 -1.60 -2.16 19.69
CA ARG A 125 -1.21 -3.44 20.31
C ARG A 125 -2.32 -4.09 21.12
N ASP A 126 -3.25 -3.32 21.63
CA ASP A 126 -4.38 -3.82 22.41
C ASP A 126 -5.37 -4.62 21.51
N LEU A 127 -5.29 -4.41 20.19
CA LEU A 127 -6.06 -5.13 19.18
C LEU A 127 -5.33 -6.36 18.61
N TRP A 128 -3.99 -6.39 18.63
CA TRP A 128 -3.22 -7.41 17.92
C TRP A 128 -3.48 -8.84 18.39
N ASP A 129 -3.85 -9.00 19.66
CA ASP A 129 -4.16 -10.31 20.24
C ASP A 129 -5.61 -10.76 20.05
N LEU A 130 -6.48 -9.88 19.61
CA LEU A 130 -7.89 -10.18 19.37
C LEU A 130 -8.07 -11.01 18.09
N ASP A 131 -9.02 -11.92 18.12
CA ASP A 131 -9.36 -12.76 16.97
C ASP A 131 -9.84 -11.92 15.77
N LEU A 132 -10.60 -10.86 16.02
CA LEU A 132 -11.04 -9.95 14.96
C LEU A 132 -9.85 -9.34 14.16
N TYR A 133 -8.72 -9.07 14.80
CA TYR A 133 -7.52 -8.61 14.12
C TYR A 133 -6.77 -9.76 13.43
N LYS A 134 -6.60 -10.88 14.14
CA LYS A 134 -5.88 -12.05 13.62
C LYS A 134 -6.54 -12.66 12.40
N GLN A 135 -7.86 -12.70 12.37
CA GLN A 135 -8.67 -13.24 11.27
C GLN A 135 -8.89 -12.25 10.12
N GLY A 136 -8.48 -10.99 10.28
CA GLY A 136 -8.61 -9.97 9.24
C GLY A 136 -10.00 -9.33 9.16
N ASN A 137 -10.84 -9.47 10.19
CA ASN A 137 -12.16 -8.85 10.27
C ASN A 137 -12.09 -7.33 10.38
N ILE A 138 -10.94 -6.80 10.82
CA ILE A 138 -10.62 -5.39 10.86
C ILE A 138 -9.29 -5.08 10.18
N TYR A 139 -9.15 -3.83 9.73
CA TYR A 139 -7.88 -3.28 9.26
C TYR A 139 -7.60 -1.95 9.95
N LEU A 140 -6.41 -1.82 10.57
CA LEU A 140 -5.96 -0.56 11.18
C LEU A 140 -5.65 0.43 10.06
N GLN A 141 -6.39 1.52 10.01
CA GLN A 141 -6.30 2.51 8.92
C GLN A 141 -6.66 3.88 9.46
N SER A 142 -5.90 4.91 9.08
CA SER A 142 -6.27 6.29 9.43
C SER A 142 -7.52 6.73 8.67
N LEU A 143 -8.34 7.58 9.29
CA LEU A 143 -9.56 8.09 8.65
C LEU A 143 -9.27 8.79 7.32
N SER A 144 -8.20 9.58 7.25
CA SER A 144 -7.77 10.23 6.00
C SER A 144 -7.44 9.22 4.89
N SER A 145 -6.85 8.07 5.25
CA SER A 145 -6.54 7.00 4.30
C SER A 145 -7.77 6.23 3.80
N MET A 146 -8.90 6.34 4.50
CA MET A 146 -10.17 5.73 4.08
C MET A 146 -10.91 6.58 3.03
N LEU A 147 -10.64 7.88 2.95
CA LEU A 147 -11.34 8.80 2.06
C LEU A 147 -11.12 8.55 0.56
N PRO A 148 -9.88 8.30 0.06
CA PRO A 148 -9.66 8.15 -1.37
C PRO A 148 -10.44 6.98 -2.02
N PRO A 149 -10.53 5.77 -1.43
CA PRO A 149 -11.40 4.72 -1.94
C PRO A 149 -12.88 5.09 -1.94
N LEU A 150 -13.36 5.81 -0.91
CA LEU A 150 -14.75 6.28 -0.86
C LEU A 150 -15.03 7.32 -1.95
N ALA A 151 -14.11 8.27 -2.16
CA ALA A 151 -14.21 9.27 -3.22
C ALA A 151 -14.22 8.64 -4.62
N LEU A 152 -13.43 7.56 -4.83
CA LEU A 152 -13.43 6.80 -6.07
C LEU A 152 -14.77 6.08 -6.31
N SER A 153 -15.47 5.72 -5.25
CA SER A 153 -16.74 4.98 -5.31
C SER A 153 -16.63 3.74 -6.22
N PRO A 154 -15.89 2.70 -5.81
CA PRO A 154 -15.64 1.51 -6.60
C PRO A 154 -16.94 0.87 -7.08
N ARG A 155 -17.01 0.51 -8.37
CA ARG A 155 -18.22 -0.07 -8.98
C ARG A 155 -18.05 -1.56 -9.23
N ALA A 156 -19.05 -2.35 -8.88
CA ALA A 156 -19.12 -3.77 -9.29
C ALA A 156 -18.97 -3.87 -10.82
N GLY A 157 -18.27 -4.89 -11.28
CA GLY A 157 -17.97 -5.10 -12.70
C GLY A 157 -16.82 -4.27 -13.26
N ALA A 158 -16.37 -3.21 -12.58
CA ALA A 158 -15.29 -2.35 -13.06
C ALA A 158 -13.92 -3.03 -13.00
N ASP A 159 -13.03 -2.58 -13.88
CA ASP A 159 -11.59 -2.84 -13.81
C ASP A 159 -10.92 -1.62 -13.16
N ILE A 160 -10.34 -1.83 -11.98
CA ILE A 160 -9.78 -0.77 -11.13
C ILE A 160 -8.27 -0.93 -11.07
N LEU A 161 -7.53 0.18 -11.17
CA LEU A 161 -6.09 0.23 -10.94
C LEU A 161 -5.79 0.96 -9.63
N ASP A 162 -5.00 0.32 -8.76
CA ASP A 162 -4.32 0.95 -7.63
C ASP A 162 -2.84 1.09 -7.99
N MET A 163 -2.39 2.33 -8.23
CA MET A 163 -1.06 2.56 -8.78
C MET A 163 0.07 2.49 -7.75
N CYS A 164 -0.24 2.62 -6.44
CA CYS A 164 0.75 2.63 -5.36
C CYS A 164 0.20 1.89 -4.13
N ALA A 165 -0.10 0.60 -4.32
CA ALA A 165 -1.03 -0.16 -3.49
C ALA A 165 -0.55 -0.51 -2.07
N ALA A 166 0.77 -0.73 -1.87
CA ALA A 166 1.24 -1.21 -0.58
C ALA A 166 1.11 -0.18 0.55
N PRO A 167 0.69 -0.62 1.73
CA PRO A 167 0.57 -2.00 2.24
C PRO A 167 -0.78 -2.70 2.00
N GLY A 168 -1.74 -2.12 1.25
CA GLY A 168 -2.97 -2.77 0.85
C GLY A 168 -4.25 -2.29 1.55
N GLY A 169 -4.19 -1.27 2.39
CA GLY A 169 -5.36 -0.74 3.08
C GLY A 169 -6.41 -0.16 2.14
N LYS A 170 -6.01 0.69 1.20
CA LYS A 170 -6.89 1.28 0.19
C LYS A 170 -7.34 0.22 -0.83
N THR A 171 -6.43 -0.65 -1.25
CA THR A 171 -6.71 -1.76 -2.16
C THR A 171 -7.79 -2.70 -1.63
N SER A 172 -7.66 -3.16 -0.37
CA SER A 172 -8.64 -4.03 0.28
C SER A 172 -9.97 -3.33 0.52
N GLN A 173 -9.96 -2.02 0.79
CA GLN A 173 -11.16 -1.22 0.91
C GLN A 173 -11.91 -1.14 -0.41
N MET A 174 -11.21 -0.88 -1.54
CA MET A 174 -11.84 -0.89 -2.86
C MET A 174 -12.45 -2.26 -3.21
N ALA A 175 -11.74 -3.35 -2.87
CA ALA A 175 -12.24 -4.70 -3.07
C ALA A 175 -13.52 -4.98 -2.27
N ALA A 176 -13.61 -4.45 -1.03
CA ALA A 176 -14.76 -4.60 -0.16
C ALA A 176 -15.96 -3.74 -0.57
N LEU A 177 -15.71 -2.53 -1.09
CA LEU A 177 -16.76 -1.61 -1.54
C LEU A 177 -17.47 -2.07 -2.82
N ALA A 178 -16.88 -2.97 -3.61
CA ALA A 178 -17.47 -3.46 -4.85
C ALA A 178 -17.42 -5.01 -4.94
N PRO A 179 -18.09 -5.72 -4.03
CA PRO A 179 -18.02 -7.18 -3.94
C PRO A 179 -18.74 -7.90 -5.08
N GLY A 180 -19.55 -7.20 -5.86
CA GLY A 180 -20.44 -7.80 -6.86
C GLY A 180 -21.76 -8.29 -6.26
N GLY A 181 -22.61 -8.84 -7.09
CA GLY A 181 -23.94 -9.33 -6.72
C GLY A 181 -24.94 -9.15 -7.86
N ASP A 182 -26.13 -9.74 -7.73
CA ASP A 182 -27.23 -9.63 -8.71
C ASP A 182 -26.80 -9.89 -10.16
N GLY A 183 -25.91 -10.88 -10.36
CA GLY A 183 -25.39 -11.24 -11.68
C GLY A 183 -24.23 -10.37 -12.19
N VAL A 184 -23.83 -9.37 -11.44
CA VAL A 184 -22.65 -8.53 -11.74
C VAL A 184 -21.44 -9.07 -10.97
N ARG A 185 -20.32 -9.26 -11.68
CA ARG A 185 -19.06 -9.67 -11.03
C ARG A 185 -18.55 -8.61 -10.04
N ALA A 186 -17.76 -9.04 -9.05
CA ALA A 186 -16.98 -8.11 -8.24
C ALA A 186 -16.07 -7.24 -9.13
N ALA A 187 -15.70 -6.05 -8.66
CA ALA A 187 -14.64 -5.29 -9.28
C ALA A 187 -13.36 -6.12 -9.36
N ARG A 188 -12.57 -5.98 -10.42
CA ARG A 188 -11.20 -6.51 -10.48
C ARG A 188 -10.23 -5.39 -10.15
N VAL A 189 -9.45 -5.56 -9.11
CA VAL A 189 -8.45 -4.57 -8.72
C VAL A 189 -7.07 -5.06 -9.15
N THR A 190 -6.39 -4.28 -9.99
CA THR A 190 -4.97 -4.45 -10.29
C THR A 190 -4.18 -3.54 -9.36
N ALA A 191 -3.34 -4.12 -8.51
CA ALA A 191 -2.60 -3.41 -7.48
C ALA A 191 -1.10 -3.40 -7.80
N CYS A 192 -0.53 -2.24 -8.12
CA CYS A 192 0.88 -2.08 -8.47
C CYS A 192 1.73 -1.70 -7.26
N GLU A 193 2.89 -2.34 -7.14
CA GLU A 193 3.93 -1.98 -6.16
C GLU A 193 5.32 -2.31 -6.73
N VAL A 194 6.22 -1.34 -6.72
CA VAL A 194 7.56 -1.48 -7.29
C VAL A 194 8.54 -2.20 -6.35
N SER A 195 8.38 -2.00 -5.05
CA SER A 195 9.27 -2.57 -4.03
C SER A 195 8.90 -4.01 -3.71
N LYS A 196 9.83 -4.95 -3.92
CA LYS A 196 9.59 -6.37 -3.61
C LYS A 196 9.12 -6.60 -2.17
N PRO A 197 9.79 -6.09 -1.11
CA PRO A 197 9.34 -6.32 0.26
C PRO A 197 7.95 -5.73 0.54
N ARG A 198 7.61 -4.58 -0.08
CA ARG A 198 6.28 -3.98 0.07
C ARG A 198 5.22 -4.76 -0.69
N ALA A 199 5.54 -5.30 -1.87
CA ALA A 199 4.64 -6.17 -2.62
C ALA A 199 4.33 -7.47 -1.87
N GLU A 200 5.34 -8.11 -1.27
CA GLU A 200 5.15 -9.30 -0.43
C GLU A 200 4.26 -9.00 0.80
N LYS A 201 4.43 -7.83 1.43
CA LYS A 201 3.55 -7.38 2.51
C LYS A 201 2.13 -7.10 2.02
N LEU A 202 1.98 -6.50 0.83
CA LEU A 202 0.69 -6.27 0.19
C LEU A 202 -0.05 -7.61 -0.06
N GLU A 203 0.61 -8.59 -0.68
CA GLU A 203 0.05 -9.92 -0.93
C GLU A 203 -0.39 -10.61 0.36
N HIS A 204 0.46 -10.57 1.39
CA HIS A 204 0.14 -11.12 2.71
C HIS A 204 -1.10 -10.46 3.33
N ASN A 205 -1.18 -9.13 3.31
CA ASN A 205 -2.31 -8.38 3.85
C ASN A 205 -3.61 -8.68 3.08
N LEU A 206 -3.56 -8.70 1.75
CA LEU A 206 -4.72 -9.01 0.91
C LEU A 206 -5.23 -10.44 1.13
N ALA A 207 -4.33 -11.40 1.26
CA ALA A 207 -4.68 -12.78 1.59
C ALA A 207 -5.36 -12.89 2.96
N LYS A 208 -4.80 -12.25 4.00
CA LYS A 208 -5.38 -12.17 5.35
C LYS A 208 -6.78 -11.54 5.33
N LEU A 209 -6.96 -10.49 4.53
CA LEU A 209 -8.22 -9.74 4.43
C LEU A 209 -9.24 -10.40 3.50
N GLY A 210 -8.93 -11.54 2.87
CA GLY A 210 -9.86 -12.24 1.98
C GLY A 210 -10.16 -11.52 0.66
N ALA A 211 -9.32 -10.60 0.22
CA ALA A 211 -9.49 -9.80 -1.00
C ALA A 211 -9.14 -10.63 -2.26
N LYS A 212 -10.00 -11.56 -2.65
CA LYS A 212 -9.77 -12.51 -3.76
C LYS A 212 -9.88 -11.90 -5.16
N ASN A 213 -10.49 -10.75 -5.28
CA ASN A 213 -10.69 -10.00 -6.52
C ASN A 213 -9.56 -9.00 -6.82
N VAL A 214 -8.41 -9.17 -6.17
CA VAL A 214 -7.21 -8.32 -6.34
C VAL A 214 -6.08 -9.11 -6.98
N GLN A 215 -5.46 -8.54 -8.01
CA GLN A 215 -4.24 -9.05 -8.63
C GLN A 215 -3.08 -8.10 -8.33
N VAL A 216 -2.05 -8.60 -7.66
CA VAL A 216 -0.84 -7.82 -7.40
C VAL A 216 0.12 -7.90 -8.59
N MET A 217 0.57 -6.74 -9.06
CA MET A 217 1.60 -6.60 -10.07
C MET A 217 2.83 -5.92 -9.46
N ARG A 218 3.94 -6.65 -9.37
CA ARG A 218 5.21 -6.07 -8.92
C ARG A 218 5.87 -5.27 -10.05
N THR A 219 5.36 -4.07 -10.27
CA THR A 219 5.81 -3.19 -11.33
C THR A 219 5.73 -1.72 -10.91
N ASP A 220 6.50 -0.89 -11.59
CA ASP A 220 6.38 0.55 -11.55
C ASP A 220 5.16 0.96 -12.40
N ALA A 221 4.11 1.46 -11.77
CA ALA A 221 2.87 1.81 -12.46
C ALA A 221 3.08 2.90 -13.52
N SER A 222 4.10 3.76 -13.41
CA SER A 222 4.44 4.75 -14.45
C SER A 222 4.93 4.10 -15.75
N LYS A 223 5.29 2.81 -15.71
CA LYS A 223 5.82 2.01 -16.82
C LYS A 223 4.82 0.97 -17.32
N LEU A 224 3.57 0.99 -16.86
CA LEU A 224 2.54 0.13 -17.42
C LEU A 224 2.45 0.34 -18.94
N ASP A 225 2.15 -0.75 -19.64
CA ASP A 225 1.88 -0.69 -21.08
C ASP A 225 0.63 0.16 -21.33
N ASP A 226 0.63 0.98 -22.38
CA ASP A 226 -0.50 1.83 -22.76
C ASP A 226 -1.70 1.02 -23.31
N TRP A 227 -1.54 -0.30 -23.51
CA TRP A 227 -2.64 -1.21 -23.82
C TRP A 227 -3.54 -1.54 -22.62
N PHE A 228 -3.06 -1.30 -21.39
CA PHE A 228 -3.94 -1.38 -20.23
C PHE A 228 -5.02 -0.31 -20.29
N SER A 229 -6.21 -0.66 -19.82
CA SER A 229 -7.36 0.24 -19.85
C SER A 229 -8.27 -0.04 -18.65
N PHE A 230 -8.47 0.96 -17.80
CA PHE A 230 -9.19 0.84 -16.53
C PHE A 230 -10.41 1.76 -16.49
N ASP A 231 -11.48 1.29 -15.83
CA ASP A 231 -12.69 2.08 -15.61
C ASP A 231 -12.50 3.11 -14.49
N GLN A 232 -11.69 2.72 -13.48
CA GLN A 232 -11.42 3.56 -12.31
C GLN A 232 -9.95 3.41 -11.89
N ILE A 233 -9.35 4.51 -11.45
CA ILE A 233 -7.95 4.54 -11.01
C ILE A 233 -7.85 5.23 -9.67
N LEU A 234 -7.17 4.59 -8.72
CA LEU A 234 -6.68 5.21 -7.50
C LEU A 234 -5.18 5.47 -7.65
N LEU A 235 -4.79 6.72 -7.56
CA LEU A 235 -3.39 7.14 -7.45
C LEU A 235 -3.16 7.77 -6.07
N ASP A 236 -2.91 6.91 -5.07
CA ASP A 236 -2.39 7.36 -3.77
C ASP A 236 -0.89 7.56 -3.92
N ALA A 237 -0.52 8.73 -4.38
CA ALA A 237 0.80 8.99 -4.91
C ALA A 237 1.89 8.99 -3.81
N PRO A 238 3.10 8.47 -4.11
CA PRO A 238 4.22 8.65 -3.21
C PRO A 238 4.40 10.14 -2.93
N CYS A 239 4.59 10.47 -1.66
CA CYS A 239 4.67 11.85 -1.21
C CYS A 239 5.70 12.02 -0.10
N THR A 240 5.93 13.24 0.37
CA THR A 240 6.85 13.51 1.47
C THR A 240 6.37 12.95 2.80
N GLY A 241 5.06 12.72 2.94
CA GLY A 241 4.46 12.29 4.20
C GLY A 241 4.35 13.39 5.25
N SER A 242 4.54 14.66 4.85
CA SER A 242 4.49 15.81 5.78
C SER A 242 3.15 15.96 6.52
N GLY A 243 2.06 15.40 5.98
CA GLY A 243 0.76 15.34 6.67
C GLY A 243 0.70 14.32 7.83
N THR A 244 1.75 13.52 8.03
CA THR A 244 1.81 12.52 9.10
C THR A 244 2.82 12.82 10.19
N VAL A 245 3.50 13.96 10.13
CA VAL A 245 4.51 14.35 11.14
C VAL A 245 3.88 14.63 12.50
N HIS A 246 4.71 14.53 13.52
CA HIS A 246 4.39 14.93 14.89
C HIS A 246 5.53 15.78 15.42
N VAL A 247 5.29 16.63 16.41
CA VAL A 247 6.34 17.42 17.07
C VAL A 247 7.44 16.50 17.59
N GLN A 248 8.68 16.94 17.48
CA GLN A 248 9.87 16.17 17.89
C GLN A 248 10.02 14.82 17.17
N ASP A 249 9.49 14.73 15.94
CA ASP A 249 9.66 13.56 15.10
C ASP A 249 11.06 13.55 14.47
N ASP A 250 11.98 12.79 15.06
CA ASP A 250 13.35 12.62 14.56
C ASP A 250 13.42 12.14 13.11
N HIS A 251 12.43 11.39 12.65
CA HIS A 251 12.36 10.92 11.26
C HIS A 251 12.01 12.09 10.33
N ALA A 252 11.01 12.90 10.69
CA ALA A 252 10.64 14.09 9.94
C ALA A 252 11.82 15.06 9.85
N ALA A 253 12.50 15.30 10.99
CA ALA A 253 13.67 16.17 11.07
C ALA A 253 14.82 15.76 10.13
N ARG A 254 14.96 14.47 9.81
CA ARG A 254 16.05 13.97 8.96
C ARG A 254 15.68 13.83 7.49
N TYR A 255 14.43 13.47 7.18
CA TYR A 255 14.03 13.01 5.85
C TYR A 255 13.16 13.97 5.06
N LEU A 256 12.49 14.93 5.70
CA LEU A 256 11.71 15.94 4.99
C LEU A 256 12.62 17.03 4.40
N THR A 257 13.32 16.69 3.32
CA THR A 257 14.24 17.62 2.66
C THR A 257 13.64 18.20 1.37
N PRO A 258 14.06 19.40 0.92
CA PRO A 258 13.68 19.93 -0.40
C PRO A 258 14.03 18.97 -1.56
N ALA A 259 15.16 18.22 -1.43
CA ALA A 259 15.56 17.23 -2.42
C ALA A 259 14.56 16.05 -2.48
N LEU A 260 14.04 15.61 -1.33
CA LEU A 260 12.96 14.61 -1.30
C LEU A 260 11.73 15.16 -2.01
N ALA A 261 11.29 16.37 -1.70
CA ALA A 261 10.12 16.99 -2.32
C ALA A 261 10.23 17.02 -3.85
N SER A 262 11.37 17.49 -4.40
CA SER A 262 11.62 17.53 -5.83
C SER A 262 11.64 16.13 -6.48
N GLY A 263 12.14 15.12 -5.76
CA GLY A 263 12.15 13.73 -6.23
C GLY A 263 10.75 13.15 -6.32
N VAL A 264 9.94 13.41 -5.31
CA VAL A 264 8.55 12.99 -5.22
C VAL A 264 7.71 13.65 -6.32
N GLU A 265 7.87 14.96 -6.55
CA GLU A 265 7.17 15.69 -7.61
C GLU A 265 7.35 15.04 -8.99
N ARG A 266 8.58 14.74 -9.37
CA ARG A 266 8.86 14.06 -10.66
C ARG A 266 8.15 12.71 -10.75
N SER A 267 8.12 11.95 -9.65
CA SER A 267 7.44 10.66 -9.60
C SER A 267 5.92 10.81 -9.75
N GLN A 268 5.34 11.80 -9.07
CA GLN A 268 3.90 12.09 -9.15
C GLN A 268 3.49 12.52 -10.56
N ARG A 269 4.26 13.39 -11.23
CA ARG A 269 4.01 13.79 -12.62
C ARG A 269 4.00 12.57 -13.55
N ALA A 270 5.01 11.70 -13.45
CA ALA A 270 5.07 10.50 -14.28
C ALA A 270 3.90 9.53 -14.03
N LEU A 271 3.46 9.41 -12.78
CA LEU A 271 2.33 8.54 -12.42
C LEU A 271 1.00 9.12 -12.91
N ILE A 272 0.75 10.42 -12.76
CA ILE A 272 -0.49 11.03 -13.23
C ILE A 272 -0.59 11.00 -14.75
N ASP A 273 0.51 11.27 -15.47
CA ASP A 273 0.57 11.16 -16.92
C ASP A 273 0.23 9.73 -17.40
N LYS A 274 0.73 8.72 -16.72
CA LYS A 274 0.40 7.33 -17.04
C LYS A 274 -1.05 7.01 -16.68
N ALA A 275 -1.54 7.45 -15.52
CA ALA A 275 -2.93 7.25 -15.12
C ALA A 275 -3.90 7.74 -16.19
N LEU A 276 -3.68 8.95 -16.70
CA LEU A 276 -4.52 9.54 -17.74
C LEU A 276 -4.49 8.77 -19.09
N ARG A 277 -3.36 8.13 -19.42
CA ARG A 277 -3.24 7.31 -20.64
C ARG A 277 -3.98 5.99 -20.54
N VAL A 278 -3.99 5.37 -19.36
CA VAL A 278 -4.61 4.04 -19.16
C VAL A 278 -6.03 4.15 -18.58
N LEU A 279 -6.54 5.35 -18.36
CA LEU A 279 -7.92 5.58 -17.97
C LEU A 279 -8.83 5.53 -19.21
N LYS A 280 -9.90 4.75 -19.14
CA LYS A 280 -10.93 4.72 -20.20
C LYS A 280 -11.63 6.07 -20.33
N PRO A 281 -12.06 6.44 -21.54
CA PRO A 281 -12.98 7.58 -21.70
C PRO A 281 -14.21 7.43 -20.79
N GLY A 282 -14.55 8.48 -20.04
CA GLY A 282 -15.63 8.44 -19.04
C GLY A 282 -15.30 7.69 -17.74
N GLY A 283 -14.07 7.24 -17.58
CA GLY A 283 -13.56 6.66 -16.34
C GLY A 283 -13.34 7.69 -15.24
N ALA A 284 -13.08 7.22 -14.02
CA ALA A 284 -12.83 8.06 -12.85
C ALA A 284 -11.41 7.87 -12.31
N LEU A 285 -10.74 8.98 -11.99
CA LEU A 285 -9.43 9.00 -11.33
C LEU A 285 -9.55 9.74 -10.01
N VAL A 286 -9.09 9.12 -8.93
CA VAL A 286 -8.85 9.80 -7.65
C VAL A 286 -7.35 9.88 -7.42
N TYR A 287 -6.87 11.12 -7.23
CA TYR A 287 -5.50 11.42 -6.85
C TYR A 287 -5.47 11.84 -5.38
N SER A 288 -4.62 11.22 -4.59
CA SER A 288 -4.46 11.53 -3.16
C SER A 288 -2.98 11.55 -2.75
N THR A 289 -2.67 12.36 -1.74
CA THR A 289 -1.36 12.40 -1.08
C THR A 289 -1.54 12.65 0.42
N LEU A 290 -0.51 12.32 1.21
CA LEU A 290 -0.39 12.70 2.62
C LEU A 290 0.63 13.83 2.82
N SER A 291 0.81 14.67 1.83
CA SER A 291 1.64 15.88 1.92
C SER A 291 0.80 17.10 2.26
N LEU A 292 1.28 17.90 3.21
CA LEU A 292 0.74 19.23 3.52
C LEU A 292 1.22 20.30 2.53
N ILE A 293 2.28 20.00 1.77
CA ILE A 293 2.84 20.88 0.77
C ILE A 293 2.39 20.36 -0.58
N HIS A 294 1.73 21.20 -1.37
CA HIS A 294 1.39 20.90 -2.75
C HIS A 294 2.67 20.91 -3.61
N ILE A 295 2.75 19.96 -4.49
CA ILE A 295 3.84 19.77 -5.42
C ILE A 295 3.35 20.13 -6.83
#